data_31bb1a8648b842abb9c38a2e324c7f65
#
_entry.id   31bb1a8648b842abb9c38a2e324c7f65
#
_cell.length_a   1.000
_cell.length_b   1.000
_cell.length_c   1.000
_cell.angle_alpha   90.00
_cell.angle_beta   90.00
_cell.angle_gamma   90.00
#
_symmetry.space_group_name_H-M   'P 1'
#
loop_
_entity.id
_entity.type
_entity.pdbx_description
1 polymer ?
#
loop_
_entity_poly.entity_id
_entity_poly.type
_entity_poly.pdbx_seq_one_letter_code
_entity_poly.pdbx_strand_id
1 'polypeptide(L)'
;MTTKLTIGFVRRGYSPTGGAEAYLERLAQGVVEAGHDVHLITTKEWRQENWPFGTITRLGAKSSIGFADELEQIRSQICCDALLSLERVWSCDVYRAGDGVHRAWLGRRRKFELPLKRFVRALNRKHRDLLHLEKSLFADRNAGRVIAASQMVKNEIIDFYGYPAHKIDIVRNGIPIDKFRFDPELREKSRDDLKLKPDQIALLFAGSGWHRKGLLFAIEAAALCQNPKLWMLVAGRGNQRLYKSKRVKFLGEVTDLVCVYAAADIFILPTIYDPFSNACLEALACGLPVITTRSNGFSEILEDAIHGSIVDLPSDITRLRDAIQFWSDVSRRDSARSTIIARASQFDIAKSVEQTLAVLSAACG
;
A
#
# COMPACT_ATOMS: atom_id res chain seq x y z
N MET A 1 29.73 16.71 1.09
CA MET A 1 29.30 15.94 2.27
C MET A 1 27.89 16.37 2.57
N THR A 2 26.91 15.48 2.48
CA THR A 2 25.52 15.78 2.87
C THR A 2 25.48 15.98 4.38
N THR A 3 24.91 17.09 4.83
CA THR A 3 24.74 17.38 6.27
C THR A 3 23.91 16.26 6.90
N LYS A 4 24.38 15.69 8.01
CA LYS A 4 23.64 14.70 8.78
C LYS A 4 22.37 15.35 9.35
N LEU A 5 21.22 14.76 9.10
CA LEU A 5 19.91 15.23 9.59
C LEU A 5 19.36 14.26 10.64
N THR A 6 18.58 14.78 11.57
CA THR A 6 17.68 14.01 12.44
C THR A 6 16.26 14.11 11.91
N ILE A 7 15.71 13.01 11.42
CA ILE A 7 14.38 12.95 10.78
C ILE A 7 13.36 12.40 11.77
N GLY A 8 12.36 13.20 12.10
CA GLY A 8 11.21 12.78 12.89
C GLY A 8 10.16 12.08 12.01
N PHE A 9 9.92 10.79 12.23
CA PHE A 9 8.83 10.06 11.60
C PHE A 9 7.59 10.10 12.48
N VAL A 10 6.43 10.38 11.90
CA VAL A 10 5.15 10.37 12.61
C VAL A 10 4.25 9.27 12.07
N ARG A 11 3.92 8.29 12.89
CA ARG A 11 2.99 7.21 12.55
C ARG A 11 2.26 6.73 13.79
N ARG A 12 0.92 6.74 13.75
CA ARG A 12 0.07 6.26 14.83
C ARG A 12 -0.27 4.78 14.67
N GLY A 13 -0.29 4.07 15.79
CA GLY A 13 -0.61 2.65 15.81
C GLY A 13 0.48 1.76 15.22
N TYR A 14 0.37 0.46 15.48
CA TYR A 14 1.26 -0.58 14.96
C TYR A 14 0.47 -1.83 14.56
N SER A 15 0.84 -2.40 13.44
CA SER A 15 0.36 -3.70 12.99
C SER A 15 1.52 -4.51 12.42
N PRO A 16 1.87 -5.68 12.98
CA PRO A 16 3.01 -6.47 12.53
C PRO A 16 2.87 -7.00 11.09
N THR A 17 1.66 -7.00 10.55
CA THR A 17 1.36 -7.39 9.15
C THR A 17 0.87 -6.21 8.32
N GLY A 18 1.07 -4.97 8.80
CA GLY A 18 0.66 -3.74 8.12
C GLY A 18 1.62 -3.34 7.00
N GLY A 19 1.11 -3.13 5.79
CA GLY A 19 1.95 -2.68 4.67
C GLY A 19 2.52 -1.27 4.83
N ALA A 20 1.85 -0.40 5.59
CA ALA A 20 2.33 0.95 5.88
C ALA A 20 3.44 0.95 6.93
N GLU A 21 3.33 0.08 7.95
CA GLU A 21 4.35 -0.12 8.97
C GLU A 21 5.61 -0.74 8.36
N ALA A 22 5.47 -1.81 7.58
CA ALA A 22 6.58 -2.42 6.86
C ALA A 22 7.29 -1.43 5.91
N TYR A 23 6.53 -0.54 5.26
CA TYR A 23 7.13 0.51 4.44
C TYR A 23 7.90 1.54 5.29
N LEU A 24 7.34 1.97 6.43
CA LEU A 24 8.01 2.91 7.35
C LEU A 24 9.33 2.31 7.88
N GLU A 25 9.33 1.04 8.28
CA GLU A 25 10.53 0.35 8.74
C GLU A 25 11.62 0.30 7.65
N ARG A 26 11.24 -0.06 6.41
CA ARG A 26 12.16 -0.06 5.25
C ARG A 26 12.73 1.34 4.96
N LEU A 27 11.88 2.36 5.05
CA LEU A 27 12.28 3.75 4.84
C LEU A 27 13.24 4.22 5.94
N ALA A 28 12.94 3.94 7.21
CA ALA A 28 13.78 4.30 8.34
C ALA A 28 15.13 3.61 8.27
N GLN A 29 15.17 2.32 7.95
CA GLN A 29 16.42 1.59 7.73
C GLN A 29 17.28 2.27 6.65
N GLY A 30 16.71 2.56 5.49
CA GLY A 30 17.45 3.20 4.41
C GLY A 30 17.92 4.62 4.75
N VAL A 31 17.17 5.37 5.56
CA VAL A 31 17.57 6.69 6.06
C VAL A 31 18.77 6.57 7.01
N VAL A 32 18.79 5.57 7.90
CA VAL A 32 19.93 5.30 8.79
C VAL A 32 21.15 4.83 7.98
N GLU A 33 20.97 3.95 7.01
CA GLU A 33 22.04 3.49 6.11
C GLU A 33 22.64 4.65 5.28
N ALA A 34 21.85 5.67 4.98
CA ALA A 34 22.30 6.90 4.33
C ALA A 34 23.03 7.87 5.29
N GLY A 35 23.20 7.53 6.59
CA GLY A 35 23.96 8.29 7.57
C GLY A 35 23.15 9.32 8.36
N HIS A 36 21.83 9.28 8.31
CA HIS A 36 20.94 10.18 9.06
C HIS A 36 20.44 9.52 10.35
N ASP A 37 20.02 10.32 11.33
CA ASP A 37 19.36 9.84 12.54
C ASP A 37 17.85 9.85 12.36
N VAL A 38 17.16 8.94 13.05
CA VAL A 38 15.69 8.84 13.01
C VAL A 38 15.09 8.86 14.41
N HIS A 39 13.94 9.51 14.53
CA HIS A 39 13.14 9.59 15.73
C HIS A 39 11.70 9.27 15.40
N LEU A 40 11.10 8.27 16.04
CA LEU A 40 9.69 7.90 15.82
C LEU A 40 8.78 8.56 16.85
N ILE A 41 7.78 9.30 16.38
CA ILE A 41 6.69 9.83 17.19
C ILE A 41 5.44 8.98 16.90
N THR A 42 4.93 8.31 17.93
CA THR A 42 3.91 7.29 17.76
C THR A 42 3.02 7.10 18.99
N THR A 43 2.26 6.03 19.02
CA THR A 43 1.46 5.61 20.17
C THR A 43 2.06 4.38 20.87
N LYS A 44 1.51 4.00 22.01
CA LYS A 44 2.04 2.92 22.87
C LYS A 44 2.10 1.54 22.20
N GLU A 45 1.39 1.34 21.10
CA GLU A 45 1.38 0.08 20.34
C GLU A 45 2.72 -0.23 19.70
N TRP A 46 3.55 0.79 19.41
CA TRP A 46 4.92 0.61 18.97
C TRP A 46 5.83 0.34 20.18
N ARG A 47 6.32 -0.91 20.28
CA ARG A 47 7.31 -1.28 21.27
C ARG A 47 8.72 -0.96 20.80
N GLN A 48 9.67 -0.83 21.74
CA GLN A 48 11.07 -0.56 21.39
C GLN A 48 11.69 -1.65 20.52
N GLU A 49 11.30 -2.91 20.77
CA GLU A 49 11.80 -4.06 20.01
C GLU A 49 11.44 -4.00 18.53
N ASN A 50 10.34 -3.29 18.20
CA ASN A 50 9.86 -3.11 16.81
C ASN A 50 10.44 -1.85 16.15
N TRP A 51 11.32 -1.11 16.81
CA TRP A 51 11.97 0.09 16.28
C TRP A 51 13.45 0.14 16.64
N PRO A 52 14.29 -0.65 15.94
CA PRO A 52 15.74 -0.69 16.22
C PRO A 52 16.51 0.50 15.61
N PHE A 53 15.83 1.39 14.86
CA PHE A 53 16.47 2.40 14.03
C PHE A 53 16.87 3.67 14.78
N GLY A 54 16.26 3.97 15.93
CA GLY A 54 16.53 5.20 16.69
C GLY A 54 15.62 5.35 17.90
N THR A 55 15.40 6.58 18.33
CA THR A 55 14.61 6.91 19.51
C THR A 55 13.12 6.92 19.23
N ILE A 56 12.29 6.77 20.28
CA ILE A 56 10.82 6.78 20.20
C ILE A 56 10.23 7.74 21.23
N THR A 57 9.34 8.61 20.79
CA THR A 57 8.39 9.34 21.66
C THR A 57 7.00 8.75 21.52
N ARG A 58 6.36 8.39 22.63
CA ARG A 58 5.03 7.77 22.66
C ARG A 58 3.99 8.74 23.20
N LEU A 59 2.97 9.01 22.39
CA LEU A 59 1.80 9.82 22.76
C LEU A 59 0.70 8.94 23.34
N GLY A 60 -0.11 9.52 24.25
CA GLY A 60 -1.16 8.82 24.98
C GLY A 60 -2.49 8.74 24.24
N ALA A 61 -2.68 9.57 23.24
CA ALA A 61 -3.96 9.75 22.55
C ALA A 61 -4.48 8.52 21.82
N LYS A 62 -5.79 8.29 21.95
CA LYS A 62 -6.49 7.17 21.28
C LYS A 62 -7.16 7.56 19.97
N SER A 63 -7.47 8.85 19.76
CA SER A 63 -8.11 9.36 18.53
C SER A 63 -7.11 10.01 17.59
N SER A 64 -7.49 10.17 16.31
CA SER A 64 -6.63 10.85 15.32
C SER A 64 -6.43 12.32 15.67
N ILE A 65 -7.50 13.02 16.11
CA ILE A 65 -7.43 14.43 16.54
C ILE A 65 -6.57 14.54 17.80
N GLY A 66 -6.85 13.76 18.84
CA GLY A 66 -6.07 13.82 20.08
C GLY A 66 -4.57 13.54 19.85
N PHE A 67 -4.22 12.62 18.93
CA PHE A 67 -2.84 12.38 18.56
C PHE A 67 -2.21 13.61 17.89
N ALA A 68 -2.94 14.27 16.99
CA ALA A 68 -2.48 15.49 16.35
C ALA A 68 -2.35 16.65 17.36
N ASP A 69 -3.27 16.77 18.32
CA ASP A 69 -3.22 17.78 19.39
C ASP A 69 -2.00 17.57 20.30
N GLU A 70 -1.76 16.34 20.78
CA GLU A 70 -0.60 16.02 21.59
C GLU A 70 0.72 16.26 20.83
N LEU A 71 0.79 15.93 19.53
CA LEU A 71 1.95 16.20 18.70
C LEU A 71 2.28 17.71 18.65
N GLU A 72 1.28 18.57 18.45
CA GLU A 72 1.49 20.03 18.43
C GLU A 72 1.97 20.54 19.79
N GLN A 73 1.47 20.00 20.91
CA GLN A 73 1.89 20.40 22.26
C GLN A 73 3.37 20.09 22.52
N ILE A 74 3.89 18.99 21.98
CA ILE A 74 5.29 18.60 22.21
C ILE A 74 6.24 19.02 21.07
N ARG A 75 5.72 19.65 19.99
CA ARG A 75 6.48 19.93 18.78
C ARG A 75 7.78 20.70 19.04
N SER A 76 7.76 21.69 19.93
CA SER A 76 8.94 22.48 20.33
C SER A 76 9.98 21.68 21.13
N GLN A 77 9.60 20.52 21.65
CA GLN A 77 10.47 19.63 22.43
C GLN A 77 11.09 18.51 21.55
N ILE A 78 10.62 18.37 20.31
CA ILE A 78 11.12 17.36 19.36
C ILE A 78 12.35 17.94 18.67
N CYS A 79 13.52 17.40 19.01
CA CYS A 79 14.79 17.79 18.40
C CYS A 79 15.00 17.04 17.06
N CYS A 80 14.28 17.46 16.02
CA CYS A 80 14.41 16.94 14.66
C CYS A 80 14.55 18.10 13.67
N ASP A 81 15.40 17.92 12.65
CA ASP A 81 15.61 18.92 11.59
C ASP A 81 14.39 18.99 10.65
N ALA A 82 13.71 17.85 10.43
CA ALA A 82 12.49 17.77 9.66
C ALA A 82 11.53 16.72 10.21
N LEU A 83 10.23 17.03 10.15
CA LEU A 83 9.15 16.13 10.54
C LEU A 83 8.47 15.55 9.28
N LEU A 84 8.74 14.25 9.00
CA LEU A 84 8.07 13.48 7.96
C LEU A 84 6.86 12.75 8.56
N SER A 85 5.67 13.23 8.27
CA SER A 85 4.46 12.57 8.76
C SER A 85 3.88 11.59 7.74
N LEU A 86 3.71 10.32 8.14
CA LEU A 86 2.96 9.29 7.44
C LEU A 86 1.52 9.18 7.99
N GLU A 87 1.21 9.95 9.02
CA GLU A 87 -0.12 10.05 9.64
C GLU A 87 -0.71 11.44 9.37
N ARG A 88 -2.04 11.55 9.33
CA ARG A 88 -2.70 12.86 9.25
C ARG A 88 -2.59 13.58 10.59
N VAL A 89 -1.95 14.75 10.56
CA VAL A 89 -1.68 15.64 11.70
C VAL A 89 -2.10 17.05 11.36
N TRP A 90 -2.03 18.00 12.31
CA TRP A 90 -2.36 19.39 12.03
C TRP A 90 -1.33 20.07 11.13
N SER A 91 -0.03 19.83 11.38
CA SER A 91 1.05 20.42 10.61
C SER A 91 2.27 19.50 10.55
N CYS A 92 3.10 19.61 9.50
CA CYS A 92 4.38 18.92 9.35
C CYS A 92 5.22 19.55 8.24
N ASP A 93 6.52 19.29 8.24
CA ASP A 93 7.41 19.80 7.20
C ASP A 93 7.20 19.06 5.89
N VAL A 94 7.12 17.73 5.95
CA VAL A 94 6.77 16.88 4.82
C VAL A 94 5.66 15.90 5.20
N TYR A 95 4.58 15.88 4.42
CA TYR A 95 3.51 14.90 4.58
C TYR A 95 3.61 13.83 3.49
N ARG A 96 3.74 12.55 3.89
CA ARG A 96 3.65 11.43 2.96
C ARG A 96 2.22 10.93 2.87
N ALA A 97 1.57 11.17 1.74
CA ALA A 97 0.19 10.75 1.46
C ALA A 97 0.09 9.24 1.13
N GLY A 98 0.70 8.38 1.98
CA GLY A 98 0.76 6.93 1.79
C GLY A 98 -0.61 6.25 1.89
N ASP A 99 -1.52 6.80 2.70
CA ASP A 99 -2.92 6.35 2.80
C ASP A 99 -3.84 7.02 1.74
N GLY A 100 -3.27 7.85 0.85
CA GLY A 100 -3.99 8.61 -0.17
C GLY A 100 -4.89 9.71 0.39
N VAL A 101 -5.88 10.13 -0.41
CA VAL A 101 -6.84 11.18 -0.07
C VAL A 101 -8.11 10.55 0.48
N HIS A 102 -8.41 10.82 1.76
CA HIS A 102 -9.58 10.24 2.45
C HIS A 102 -10.90 10.66 1.81
N ARG A 103 -10.98 11.92 1.37
CA ARG A 103 -12.13 12.45 0.62
C ARG A 103 -12.36 11.68 -0.69
N ALA A 104 -11.31 11.37 -1.43
CA ALA A 104 -11.37 10.58 -2.66
C ALA A 104 -11.85 9.15 -2.37
N TRP A 105 -11.28 8.51 -1.33
CA TRP A 105 -11.72 7.20 -0.87
C TRP A 105 -13.22 7.16 -0.56
N LEU A 106 -13.73 8.11 0.22
CA LEU A 106 -15.16 8.18 0.57
C LEU A 106 -16.03 8.35 -0.68
N GLY A 107 -15.59 9.17 -1.64
CA GLY A 107 -16.28 9.37 -2.91
C GLY A 107 -16.38 8.08 -3.75
N ARG A 108 -15.26 7.36 -3.92
CA ARG A 108 -15.24 6.09 -4.67
C ARG A 108 -16.04 5.00 -3.97
N ARG A 109 -15.90 4.87 -2.66
CA ARG A 109 -16.62 3.88 -1.86
C ARG A 109 -18.14 4.02 -1.95
N ARG A 110 -18.67 5.25 -2.04
CA ARG A 110 -20.12 5.51 -2.18
C ARG A 110 -20.75 4.79 -3.38
N LYS A 111 -19.99 4.55 -4.45
CA LYS A 111 -20.47 3.85 -5.64
C LYS A 111 -20.81 2.38 -5.37
N PHE A 112 -20.21 1.78 -4.34
CA PHE A 112 -20.35 0.36 -3.99
C PHE A 112 -21.12 0.12 -2.69
N GLU A 113 -21.85 1.13 -2.18
CA GLU A 113 -22.60 1.03 -0.92
C GLU A 113 -24.08 1.35 -1.11
N LEU A 114 -24.92 0.62 -0.34
CA LEU A 114 -26.34 0.89 -0.26
C LEU A 114 -26.61 2.27 0.36
N PRO A 115 -27.70 2.98 -0.03
CA PRO A 115 -28.02 4.33 0.45
C PRO A 115 -28.07 4.45 1.96
N LEU A 116 -28.67 3.49 2.67
CA LEU A 116 -28.76 3.49 4.13
C LEU A 116 -27.39 3.43 4.80
N LYS A 117 -26.46 2.61 4.29
CA LYS A 117 -25.09 2.53 4.80
C LYS A 117 -24.32 3.84 4.57
N ARG A 118 -24.62 4.56 3.49
CA ARG A 118 -24.02 5.89 3.21
C ARG A 118 -24.42 6.89 4.27
N PHE A 119 -25.71 6.94 4.68
CA PHE A 119 -26.22 7.86 5.69
C PHE A 119 -25.57 7.61 7.06
N VAL A 120 -25.61 6.37 7.55
CA VAL A 120 -25.01 5.98 8.84
C VAL A 120 -23.51 6.34 8.89
N ARG A 121 -22.83 6.19 7.77
CA ARG A 121 -21.39 6.48 7.67
C ARG A 121 -21.07 7.97 7.64
N ALA A 122 -21.95 8.80 7.08
CA ALA A 122 -21.79 10.26 7.13
C ALA A 122 -21.73 10.80 8.57
N LEU A 123 -22.34 10.09 9.53
CA LEU A 123 -22.34 10.41 10.96
C LEU A 123 -21.08 9.88 11.69
N ASN A 124 -20.20 9.13 11.02
CA ASN A 124 -19.03 8.53 11.65
C ASN A 124 -17.98 9.61 11.99
N ARG A 125 -17.78 9.84 13.30
CA ARG A 125 -16.84 10.82 13.85
C ARG A 125 -15.42 10.63 13.30
N LYS A 126 -14.94 9.37 13.17
CA LYS A 126 -13.62 9.06 12.64
C LYS A 126 -13.41 9.61 11.22
N HIS A 127 -14.42 9.53 10.35
CA HIS A 127 -14.31 10.09 9.00
C HIS A 127 -14.26 11.62 9.01
N ARG A 128 -15.02 12.25 9.89
CA ARG A 128 -14.99 13.73 10.06
C ARG A 128 -13.63 14.20 10.58
N ASP A 129 -13.09 13.51 11.57
CA ASP A 129 -11.77 13.81 12.15
C ASP A 129 -10.68 13.73 11.08
N LEU A 130 -10.68 12.64 10.29
CA LEU A 130 -9.71 12.46 9.20
C LEU A 130 -9.84 13.52 8.09
N LEU A 131 -11.08 13.93 7.74
CA LEU A 131 -11.30 14.99 6.76
C LEU A 131 -10.87 16.37 7.30
N HIS A 132 -10.99 16.60 8.61
CA HIS A 132 -10.56 17.84 9.24
C HIS A 132 -9.04 17.97 9.22
N LEU A 133 -8.31 16.91 9.61
CA LEU A 133 -6.85 16.89 9.52
C LEU A 133 -6.36 16.97 8.06
N GLU A 134 -7.05 16.32 7.14
CA GLU A 134 -6.70 16.37 5.72
C GLU A 134 -6.90 17.77 5.13
N LYS A 135 -7.96 18.49 5.57
CA LYS A 135 -8.17 19.89 5.22
C LYS A 135 -7.05 20.78 5.77
N SER A 136 -6.64 20.59 7.02
CA SER A 136 -5.54 21.34 7.63
C SER A 136 -4.24 21.17 6.82
N LEU A 137 -3.87 19.94 6.50
CA LEU A 137 -2.64 19.64 5.75
C LEU A 137 -2.66 20.27 4.35
N PHE A 138 -3.77 20.17 3.65
CA PHE A 138 -3.81 20.51 2.21
C PHE A 138 -4.45 21.87 1.92
N ALA A 139 -5.70 22.10 2.35
CA ALA A 139 -6.40 23.34 2.05
C ALA A 139 -5.81 24.54 2.83
N ASP A 140 -5.51 24.32 4.11
CA ASP A 140 -4.92 25.34 4.99
C ASP A 140 -3.38 25.40 4.85
N ARG A 141 -2.78 24.49 4.03
CA ARG A 141 -1.35 24.45 3.63
C ARG A 141 -0.38 24.24 4.80
N ASN A 142 -0.79 23.53 5.84
CA ASN A 142 0.04 23.24 7.01
C ASN A 142 1.01 22.06 6.81
N ALA A 143 1.01 21.41 5.65
CA ALA A 143 2.13 20.61 5.17
C ALA A 143 3.06 21.52 4.35
N GLY A 144 4.35 21.57 4.68
CA GLY A 144 5.33 22.38 3.93
C GLY A 144 5.51 21.85 2.51
N ARG A 145 5.70 20.53 2.37
CA ARG A 145 5.69 19.76 1.12
C ARG A 145 4.89 18.49 1.26
N VAL A 146 4.50 17.89 0.15
CA VAL A 146 3.75 16.63 0.12
C VAL A 146 4.46 15.62 -0.77
N ILE A 147 4.62 14.40 -0.28
CA ILE A 147 5.03 13.24 -1.07
C ILE A 147 3.77 12.44 -1.41
N ALA A 148 3.43 12.36 -2.70
CA ALA A 148 2.38 11.51 -3.24
C ALA A 148 2.98 10.19 -3.75
N ALA A 149 2.32 9.06 -3.47
CA ALA A 149 2.79 7.75 -3.92
C ALA A 149 2.51 7.48 -5.42
N SER A 150 1.66 8.31 -6.06
CA SER A 150 1.25 8.18 -7.46
C SER A 150 0.76 9.51 -8.02
N GLN A 151 0.68 9.61 -9.36
CA GLN A 151 0.07 10.76 -10.03
C GLN A 151 -1.42 10.89 -9.67
N MET A 152 -2.13 9.76 -9.53
CA MET A 152 -3.51 9.73 -9.08
C MET A 152 -3.69 10.49 -7.75
N VAL A 153 -2.85 10.19 -6.75
CA VAL A 153 -2.90 10.86 -5.43
C VAL A 153 -2.55 12.34 -5.55
N LYS A 154 -1.53 12.70 -6.35
CA LYS A 154 -1.17 14.10 -6.61
C LYS A 154 -2.35 14.87 -7.20
N ASN A 155 -2.99 14.34 -8.23
CA ASN A 155 -4.14 14.97 -8.87
C ASN A 155 -5.31 15.13 -7.87
N GLU A 156 -5.60 14.12 -7.07
CA GLU A 156 -6.66 14.19 -6.05
C GLU A 156 -6.40 15.28 -5.01
N ILE A 157 -5.15 15.46 -4.56
CA ILE A 157 -4.80 16.54 -3.62
C ILE A 157 -5.03 17.90 -4.26
N ILE A 158 -4.65 18.08 -5.53
CA ILE A 158 -4.86 19.33 -6.27
C ILE A 158 -6.35 19.57 -6.47
N ASP A 159 -7.09 18.59 -6.99
CA ASP A 159 -8.50 18.71 -7.36
C ASP A 159 -9.42 18.97 -6.15
N PHE A 160 -9.15 18.30 -5.03
CA PHE A 160 -10.01 18.41 -3.84
C PHE A 160 -9.67 19.57 -2.92
N TYR A 161 -8.40 20.04 -2.93
CA TYR A 161 -7.90 20.98 -1.93
C TYR A 161 -7.16 22.18 -2.50
N GLY A 162 -6.88 22.23 -3.79
CA GLY A 162 -6.14 23.32 -4.41
C GLY A 162 -4.71 23.48 -3.90
N TYR A 163 -4.10 22.38 -3.39
CA TYR A 163 -2.74 22.43 -2.90
C TYR A 163 -1.75 22.67 -4.07
N PRO A 164 -0.70 23.50 -3.89
CA PRO A 164 0.19 23.88 -4.98
C PRO A 164 0.91 22.68 -5.60
N ALA A 165 0.75 22.47 -6.91
CA ALA A 165 1.31 21.34 -7.63
C ALA A 165 2.84 21.21 -7.54
N HIS A 166 3.57 22.36 -7.46
CA HIS A 166 5.03 22.41 -7.32
C HIS A 166 5.54 22.02 -5.92
N LYS A 167 4.65 21.95 -4.94
CA LYS A 167 4.96 21.45 -3.59
C LYS A 167 4.58 19.97 -3.40
N ILE A 168 4.16 19.28 -4.46
CA ILE A 168 3.84 17.85 -4.43
C ILE A 168 4.84 17.08 -5.27
N ASP A 169 5.67 16.29 -4.61
CA ASP A 169 6.63 15.38 -5.23
C ASP A 169 6.02 13.99 -5.37
N ILE A 170 6.29 13.32 -6.48
CA ILE A 170 5.88 11.92 -6.67
C ILE A 170 7.05 11.04 -6.28
N VAL A 171 6.92 10.36 -5.14
CA VAL A 171 7.87 9.32 -4.71
C VAL A 171 7.11 8.02 -4.55
N ARG A 172 7.26 7.13 -5.52
CA ARG A 172 6.61 5.82 -5.48
C ARG A 172 7.21 4.96 -4.39
N ASN A 173 6.40 4.05 -3.84
CA ASN A 173 6.92 3.09 -2.88
C ASN A 173 7.96 2.20 -3.55
N GLY A 174 9.01 1.87 -2.80
CA GLY A 174 10.00 0.88 -3.17
C GLY A 174 9.87 -0.38 -2.30
N ILE A 175 10.45 -1.47 -2.78
CA ILE A 175 10.55 -2.73 -2.05
C ILE A 175 12.00 -3.24 -2.08
N PRO A 176 12.41 -4.08 -1.11
CA PRO A 176 13.70 -4.77 -1.17
C PRO A 176 13.64 -5.85 -2.25
N ILE A 177 14.21 -5.57 -3.42
CA ILE A 177 14.13 -6.43 -4.61
C ILE A 177 14.81 -7.78 -4.36
N ASP A 178 15.89 -7.80 -3.59
CA ASP A 178 16.60 -9.04 -3.24
C ASP A 178 15.74 -10.01 -2.45
N LYS A 179 14.79 -9.49 -1.65
CA LYS A 179 13.84 -10.29 -0.88
C LYS A 179 12.71 -10.82 -1.75
N PHE A 180 12.17 -9.97 -2.64
CA PHE A 180 11.04 -10.30 -3.51
C PHE A 180 11.55 -10.62 -4.90
N ARG A 181 11.84 -11.89 -5.16
CA ARG A 181 12.35 -12.38 -6.45
C ARG A 181 11.69 -13.69 -6.84
N PHE A 182 11.73 -14.01 -8.11
CA PHE A 182 11.33 -15.32 -8.58
C PHE A 182 12.39 -16.36 -8.17
N ASP A 183 11.95 -17.41 -7.50
CA ASP A 183 12.78 -18.50 -7.01
C ASP A 183 12.07 -19.84 -7.29
N PRO A 184 12.58 -20.65 -8.25
CA PRO A 184 11.95 -21.92 -8.63
C PRO A 184 11.94 -22.96 -7.50
N GLU A 185 12.99 -23.03 -6.67
CA GLU A 185 13.07 -24.00 -5.56
C GLU A 185 12.07 -23.63 -4.46
N LEU A 186 12.03 -22.35 -4.10
CA LEU A 186 11.05 -21.85 -3.15
C LEU A 186 9.62 -22.03 -3.67
N ARG A 187 9.40 -21.89 -4.99
CA ARG A 187 8.10 -22.11 -5.61
C ARG A 187 7.63 -23.56 -5.45
N GLU A 188 8.47 -24.53 -5.76
CA GLU A 188 8.15 -25.96 -5.62
C GLU A 188 7.77 -26.26 -4.16
N LYS A 189 8.64 -25.94 -3.22
CA LYS A 189 8.40 -26.12 -1.78
C LYS A 189 7.11 -25.44 -1.31
N SER A 190 6.89 -24.19 -1.68
CA SER A 190 5.71 -23.42 -1.23
C SER A 190 4.41 -23.97 -1.81
N ARG A 191 4.43 -24.51 -3.04
CA ARG A 191 3.26 -25.17 -3.63
C ARG A 191 2.92 -26.47 -2.91
N ASP A 192 3.93 -27.25 -2.50
CA ASP A 192 3.74 -28.47 -1.72
C ASP A 192 3.17 -28.17 -0.32
N ASP A 193 3.72 -27.17 0.38
CA ASP A 193 3.24 -26.73 1.69
C ASP A 193 1.77 -26.26 1.61
N LEU A 194 1.40 -25.59 0.53
CA LEU A 194 0.04 -25.15 0.25
C LEU A 194 -0.82 -26.26 -0.38
N LYS A 195 -0.30 -27.48 -0.60
CA LYS A 195 -1.00 -28.60 -1.22
C LYS A 195 -1.64 -28.24 -2.58
N LEU A 196 -0.89 -27.49 -3.39
CA LEU A 196 -1.26 -27.14 -4.75
C LEU A 196 -0.72 -28.20 -5.72
N LYS A 197 -1.58 -28.77 -6.55
CA LYS A 197 -1.16 -29.73 -7.58
C LYS A 197 -0.35 -29.01 -8.70
N PRO A 198 0.54 -29.71 -9.40
CA PRO A 198 1.36 -29.10 -10.46
C PRO A 198 0.53 -28.42 -11.56
N ASP A 199 -0.63 -28.96 -11.91
CA ASP A 199 -1.52 -28.45 -12.96
C ASP A 199 -2.51 -27.38 -12.47
N GLN A 200 -2.54 -27.07 -11.17
CA GLN A 200 -3.40 -26.05 -10.61
C GLN A 200 -2.83 -24.64 -10.82
N ILE A 201 -3.71 -23.70 -11.10
CA ILE A 201 -3.39 -22.27 -11.24
C ILE A 201 -3.74 -21.58 -9.94
N ALA A 202 -2.73 -20.97 -9.31
CA ALA A 202 -2.89 -20.23 -8.04
C ALA A 202 -3.08 -18.73 -8.31
N LEU A 203 -4.32 -18.25 -8.15
CA LEU A 203 -4.67 -16.84 -8.19
C LEU A 203 -4.54 -16.25 -6.79
N LEU A 204 -3.56 -15.39 -6.56
CA LEU A 204 -3.28 -14.81 -5.24
C LEU A 204 -3.92 -13.43 -5.07
N PHE A 205 -4.59 -13.26 -3.94
CA PHE A 205 -4.99 -11.97 -3.39
C PHE A 205 -4.29 -11.78 -2.04
N ALA A 206 -3.55 -10.68 -1.86
CA ALA A 206 -2.88 -10.39 -0.60
C ALA A 206 -3.21 -9.00 -0.06
N GLY A 207 -3.56 -8.94 1.21
CA GLY A 207 -3.79 -7.71 1.96
C GLY A 207 -4.99 -7.74 2.88
N SER A 208 -5.03 -6.80 3.84
CA SER A 208 -6.14 -6.59 4.78
C SER A 208 -7.10 -5.52 4.24
N GLY A 209 -8.29 -5.40 4.86
CA GLY A 209 -9.30 -4.46 4.38
C GLY A 209 -9.98 -4.91 3.08
N TRP A 210 -10.37 -6.18 3.02
CA TRP A 210 -10.86 -6.90 1.85
C TRP A 210 -11.94 -6.19 1.04
N HIS A 211 -12.83 -5.45 1.70
CA HIS A 211 -13.84 -4.65 0.98
C HIS A 211 -13.18 -3.56 0.11
N ARG A 212 -12.25 -2.78 0.67
CA ARG A 212 -11.56 -1.72 -0.07
C ARG A 212 -10.70 -2.28 -1.19
N LYS A 213 -10.08 -3.43 -0.94
CA LYS A 213 -9.19 -4.11 -1.90
C LYS A 213 -9.94 -4.98 -2.92
N GLY A 214 -11.29 -5.07 -2.83
CA GLY A 214 -12.12 -5.66 -3.88
C GLY A 214 -12.15 -7.19 -3.89
N LEU A 215 -11.93 -7.86 -2.74
CA LEU A 215 -11.91 -9.33 -2.66
C LEU A 215 -13.18 -9.98 -3.24
N LEU A 216 -14.36 -9.38 -3.01
CA LEU A 216 -15.62 -9.92 -3.54
C LEU A 216 -15.58 -9.99 -5.07
N PHE A 217 -15.15 -8.92 -5.72
CA PHE A 217 -15.05 -8.86 -7.18
C PHE A 217 -14.05 -9.90 -7.74
N ALA A 218 -12.92 -10.09 -7.04
CA ALA A 218 -11.94 -11.09 -7.42
C ALA A 218 -12.51 -12.52 -7.32
N ILE A 219 -13.26 -12.84 -6.26
CA ILE A 219 -13.91 -14.14 -6.07
C ILE A 219 -14.97 -14.38 -7.14
N GLU A 220 -15.82 -13.40 -7.43
CA GLU A 220 -16.85 -13.48 -8.46
C GLU A 220 -16.24 -13.70 -9.85
N ALA A 221 -15.19 -12.96 -10.19
CA ALA A 221 -14.46 -13.11 -11.45
C ALA A 221 -13.81 -14.50 -11.58
N ALA A 222 -13.17 -14.98 -10.53
CA ALA A 222 -12.57 -16.31 -10.50
C ALA A 222 -13.62 -17.41 -10.66
N ALA A 223 -14.80 -17.26 -10.04
CA ALA A 223 -15.91 -18.20 -10.20
C ALA A 223 -16.46 -18.24 -11.64
N LEU A 224 -16.53 -17.08 -12.32
CA LEU A 224 -16.97 -16.99 -13.72
C LEU A 224 -16.00 -17.63 -14.72
N CYS A 225 -14.72 -17.85 -14.36
CA CYS A 225 -13.77 -18.54 -15.24
C CYS A 225 -14.16 -20.00 -15.50
N GLN A 226 -14.97 -20.62 -14.63
CA GLN A 226 -15.38 -22.04 -14.71
C GLN A 226 -14.22 -23.02 -14.91
N ASN A 227 -12.99 -22.61 -14.57
CA ASN A 227 -11.79 -23.43 -14.71
C ASN A 227 -11.59 -24.30 -13.46
N PRO A 228 -11.65 -25.66 -13.57
CA PRO A 228 -11.50 -26.55 -12.43
C PRO A 228 -10.09 -26.53 -11.82
N LYS A 229 -9.10 -26.05 -12.55
CA LYS A 229 -7.71 -25.95 -12.11
C LYS A 229 -7.41 -24.64 -11.37
N LEU A 230 -8.29 -23.63 -11.46
CA LEU A 230 -8.10 -22.33 -10.83
C LEU A 230 -8.46 -22.37 -9.33
N TRP A 231 -7.50 -22.06 -8.50
CA TRP A 231 -7.64 -21.91 -7.04
C TRP A 231 -7.28 -20.50 -6.61
N MET A 232 -8.10 -19.89 -5.78
CA MET A 232 -7.81 -18.58 -5.24
C MET A 232 -7.21 -18.72 -3.84
N LEU A 233 -6.05 -18.12 -3.63
CA LEU A 233 -5.39 -17.98 -2.34
C LEU A 233 -5.64 -16.57 -1.81
N VAL A 234 -6.09 -16.45 -0.55
CA VAL A 234 -6.38 -15.17 0.08
C VAL A 234 -5.53 -15.03 1.35
N ALA A 235 -4.51 -14.19 1.29
CA ALA A 235 -3.67 -13.83 2.42
C ALA A 235 -4.09 -12.50 3.02
N GLY A 236 -4.10 -12.40 4.35
CA GLY A 236 -4.45 -11.20 5.10
C GLY A 236 -5.68 -11.35 5.99
N ARG A 237 -5.95 -10.32 6.79
CA ARG A 237 -6.99 -10.31 7.80
C ARG A 237 -8.34 -9.83 7.28
N GLY A 238 -9.40 -10.59 7.56
CA GLY A 238 -10.78 -10.20 7.25
C GLY A 238 -11.81 -11.23 7.74
N ASN A 239 -13.08 -10.93 7.58
CA ASN A 239 -14.17 -11.84 7.96
C ASN A 239 -14.49 -12.81 6.80
N GLN A 240 -13.91 -13.99 6.83
CA GLN A 240 -14.07 -15.04 5.81
C GLN A 240 -15.53 -15.44 5.57
N ARG A 241 -16.40 -15.32 6.60
CA ARG A 241 -17.82 -15.71 6.51
C ARG A 241 -18.61 -14.93 5.45
N LEU A 242 -18.10 -13.74 5.08
CA LEU A 242 -18.71 -12.89 4.05
C LEU A 242 -18.30 -13.27 2.61
N TYR A 243 -17.36 -14.20 2.46
CA TYR A 243 -16.72 -14.52 1.17
C TYR A 243 -16.70 -16.03 0.92
N LYS A 244 -17.90 -16.64 0.87
CA LYS A 244 -18.05 -18.08 0.66
C LYS A 244 -17.79 -18.45 -0.80
N SER A 245 -16.85 -19.37 -1.06
CA SER A 245 -16.64 -19.99 -2.36
C SER A 245 -15.94 -21.33 -2.23
N LYS A 246 -16.22 -22.27 -3.16
CA LYS A 246 -15.70 -23.64 -3.11
C LYS A 246 -14.20 -23.75 -3.43
N ARG A 247 -13.60 -22.78 -4.15
CA ARG A 247 -12.21 -22.82 -4.60
C ARG A 247 -11.41 -21.63 -4.07
N VAL A 248 -11.72 -21.18 -2.88
CA VAL A 248 -11.00 -20.14 -2.17
C VAL A 248 -10.38 -20.73 -0.91
N LYS A 249 -9.06 -20.61 -0.79
CA LYS A 249 -8.30 -20.98 0.38
C LYS A 249 -7.85 -19.72 1.12
N PHE A 250 -8.40 -19.50 2.31
CA PHE A 250 -8.00 -18.40 3.17
C PHE A 250 -6.79 -18.82 4.00
N LEU A 251 -5.68 -18.10 3.84
CA LEU A 251 -4.42 -18.36 4.52
C LEU A 251 -4.31 -17.62 5.86
N GLY A 252 -5.21 -16.66 6.13
CA GLY A 252 -5.12 -15.80 7.31
C GLY A 252 -4.00 -14.77 7.18
N GLU A 253 -3.52 -14.30 8.32
CA GLU A 253 -2.35 -13.41 8.40
C GLU A 253 -1.09 -14.23 8.15
N VAL A 254 -0.34 -13.88 7.13
CA VAL A 254 0.92 -14.51 6.75
C VAL A 254 2.04 -13.54 7.04
N THR A 255 3.01 -13.95 7.84
CA THR A 255 4.18 -13.13 8.21
C THR A 255 5.21 -13.06 7.10
N ASP A 256 5.40 -14.15 6.37
CA ASP A 256 6.29 -14.20 5.21
C ASP A 256 5.50 -14.42 3.90
N LEU A 257 5.16 -13.32 3.25
CA LEU A 257 4.44 -13.35 1.98
C LEU A 257 5.29 -13.85 0.80
N VAL A 258 6.62 -13.91 0.93
CA VAL A 258 7.51 -14.35 -0.16
C VAL A 258 7.15 -15.77 -0.59
N CYS A 259 6.93 -16.69 0.36
CA CYS A 259 6.51 -18.06 0.06
C CYS A 259 5.16 -18.11 -0.67
N VAL A 260 4.23 -17.22 -0.32
CA VAL A 260 2.90 -17.19 -0.95
C VAL A 260 2.97 -16.61 -2.36
N TYR A 261 3.80 -15.57 -2.58
CA TYR A 261 4.08 -15.07 -3.93
C TYR A 261 4.77 -16.14 -4.79
N ALA A 262 5.75 -16.86 -4.24
CA ALA A 262 6.45 -17.92 -4.95
C ALA A 262 5.50 -19.03 -5.40
N ALA A 263 4.52 -19.43 -4.58
CA ALA A 263 3.54 -20.45 -4.92
C ALA A 263 2.52 -20.03 -5.99
N ALA A 264 2.31 -18.70 -6.15
CA ALA A 264 1.28 -18.15 -7.02
C ALA A 264 1.65 -18.17 -8.51
N ASP A 265 0.63 -18.00 -9.35
CA ASP A 265 0.74 -17.89 -10.80
C ASP A 265 0.30 -16.53 -11.32
N ILE A 266 -0.70 -15.92 -10.66
CA ILE A 266 -1.30 -14.64 -11.02
C ILE A 266 -1.59 -13.90 -9.72
N PHE A 267 -1.35 -12.60 -9.69
CA PHE A 267 -1.77 -11.74 -8.59
C PHE A 267 -2.97 -10.90 -8.99
N ILE A 268 -3.99 -10.81 -8.12
CA ILE A 268 -5.20 -10.03 -8.39
C ILE A 268 -5.56 -9.11 -7.21
N LEU A 269 -5.72 -7.81 -7.49
CA LEU A 269 -6.14 -6.81 -6.52
C LEU A 269 -7.04 -5.76 -7.18
N PRO A 270 -8.34 -6.06 -7.40
CA PRO A 270 -9.28 -5.16 -8.06
C PRO A 270 -9.81 -4.12 -7.06
N THR A 271 -8.92 -3.26 -6.59
CA THR A 271 -9.21 -2.34 -5.48
C THR A 271 -10.17 -1.23 -5.87
N ILE A 272 -11.03 -0.83 -4.94
CA ILE A 272 -11.87 0.36 -5.05
C ILE A 272 -11.02 1.63 -4.91
N TYR A 273 -9.98 1.57 -4.10
CA TYR A 273 -9.01 2.65 -3.89
C TYR A 273 -7.74 2.13 -3.23
N ASP A 274 -6.62 2.40 -3.85
CA ASP A 274 -5.29 2.19 -3.26
C ASP A 274 -4.31 3.25 -3.78
N PRO A 275 -3.64 4.03 -2.92
CA PRO A 275 -2.69 5.05 -3.35
C PRO A 275 -1.53 4.52 -4.17
N PHE A 276 -0.96 3.37 -3.74
CA PHE A 276 0.05 2.59 -4.43
C PHE A 276 0.26 1.26 -3.67
N SER A 277 -0.20 0.17 -4.22
CA SER A 277 -0.18 -1.12 -3.52
C SER A 277 1.21 -1.75 -3.49
N ASN A 278 1.82 -1.86 -2.29
CA ASN A 278 3.07 -2.61 -2.10
C ASN A 278 2.90 -4.08 -2.50
N ALA A 279 1.77 -4.71 -2.17
CA ALA A 279 1.51 -6.11 -2.51
C ALA A 279 1.51 -6.37 -4.03
N CYS A 280 1.04 -5.40 -4.83
CA CYS A 280 1.15 -5.48 -6.28
C CYS A 280 2.61 -5.39 -6.75
N LEU A 281 3.41 -4.51 -6.14
CA LEU A 281 4.82 -4.36 -6.49
C LEU A 281 5.65 -5.57 -6.05
N GLU A 282 5.38 -6.12 -4.87
CA GLU A 282 5.99 -7.35 -4.36
C GLU A 282 5.68 -8.55 -5.27
N ALA A 283 4.42 -8.70 -5.70
CA ALA A 283 4.00 -9.72 -6.66
C ALA A 283 4.71 -9.56 -8.02
N LEU A 284 4.80 -8.32 -8.52
CA LEU A 284 5.49 -8.00 -9.77
C LEU A 284 6.98 -8.39 -9.70
N ALA A 285 7.65 -8.11 -8.58
CA ALA A 285 9.05 -8.47 -8.37
C ALA A 285 9.27 -9.98 -8.30
N CYS A 286 8.29 -10.73 -7.78
CA CYS A 286 8.28 -12.20 -7.83
C CYS A 286 7.92 -12.76 -9.23
N GLY A 287 7.79 -11.92 -10.26
CA GLY A 287 7.53 -12.32 -11.64
C GLY A 287 6.06 -12.71 -11.92
N LEU A 288 5.13 -12.28 -11.09
CA LEU A 288 3.69 -12.54 -11.27
C LEU A 288 3.04 -11.43 -12.10
N PRO A 289 2.25 -11.77 -13.14
CA PRO A 289 1.39 -10.80 -13.77
C PRO A 289 0.36 -10.27 -12.76
N VAL A 290 0.14 -8.95 -12.75
CA VAL A 290 -0.73 -8.27 -11.78
C VAL A 290 -2.01 -7.82 -12.46
N ILE A 291 -3.17 -8.28 -11.97
CA ILE A 291 -4.49 -7.81 -12.38
C ILE A 291 -4.97 -6.80 -11.34
N THR A 292 -5.18 -5.55 -11.75
CA THR A 292 -5.61 -4.48 -10.85
C THR A 292 -6.54 -3.47 -11.54
N THR A 293 -6.93 -2.41 -10.83
CA THR A 293 -7.81 -1.37 -11.38
C THR A 293 -7.11 -0.03 -11.52
N ARG A 294 -7.66 0.87 -12.35
CA ARG A 294 -7.20 2.28 -12.45
C ARG A 294 -7.33 3.05 -11.12
N SER A 295 -8.11 2.54 -10.17
CA SER A 295 -8.22 3.11 -8.82
C SER A 295 -7.07 2.73 -7.88
N ASN A 296 -6.07 2.00 -8.40
CA ASN A 296 -4.81 1.70 -7.74
C ASN A 296 -3.70 2.53 -8.39
N GLY A 297 -3.07 3.43 -7.67
CA GLY A 297 -1.95 4.20 -8.20
C GLY A 297 -0.79 3.35 -8.72
N PHE A 298 -0.69 2.08 -8.28
CA PHE A 298 0.23 1.11 -8.84
C PHE A 298 -0.02 0.85 -10.34
N SER A 299 -1.25 0.99 -10.85
CA SER A 299 -1.56 0.79 -12.27
C SER A 299 -0.77 1.73 -13.20
N GLU A 300 -0.28 2.86 -12.70
CA GLU A 300 0.52 3.82 -13.47
C GLU A 300 1.87 3.26 -13.93
N ILE A 301 2.36 2.22 -13.26
CA ILE A 301 3.63 1.59 -13.60
C ILE A 301 3.46 0.30 -14.43
N LEU A 302 2.23 -0.14 -14.65
CA LEU A 302 1.95 -1.28 -15.50
C LEU A 302 1.79 -0.85 -16.97
N GLU A 303 2.23 -1.72 -17.85
CA GLU A 303 1.84 -1.73 -19.25
C GLU A 303 0.87 -2.91 -19.44
N ASP A 304 -0.34 -2.58 -19.91
CA ASP A 304 -1.45 -3.54 -20.03
C ASP A 304 -1.08 -4.68 -21.00
N ALA A 305 -1.47 -5.89 -20.66
CA ALA A 305 -1.13 -7.14 -21.37
C ALA A 305 0.38 -7.49 -21.43
N ILE A 306 1.27 -6.68 -20.87
CA ILE A 306 2.71 -6.95 -20.77
C ILE A 306 3.09 -7.32 -19.34
N HIS A 307 2.78 -6.46 -18.38
CA HIS A 307 3.11 -6.68 -16.97
C HIS A 307 1.93 -7.23 -16.15
N GLY A 308 0.74 -7.26 -16.74
CA GLY A 308 -0.50 -7.62 -16.08
C GLY A 308 -1.70 -7.09 -16.84
N SER A 309 -2.83 -6.87 -16.14
CA SER A 309 -4.03 -6.29 -16.75
C SER A 309 -4.61 -5.17 -15.90
N ILE A 310 -5.06 -4.10 -16.55
CA ILE A 310 -5.66 -2.93 -15.90
C ILE A 310 -7.14 -2.88 -16.27
N VAL A 311 -8.02 -2.99 -15.26
CA VAL A 311 -9.47 -2.89 -15.42
C VAL A 311 -9.94 -1.53 -14.91
N ASP A 312 -10.88 -0.90 -15.62
CA ASP A 312 -11.33 0.45 -15.25
C ASP A 312 -12.07 0.48 -13.92
N LEU A 313 -12.99 -0.46 -13.72
CA LEU A 313 -13.81 -0.55 -12.52
C LEU A 313 -13.69 -1.92 -11.84
N PRO A 314 -13.58 -1.98 -10.50
CA PRO A 314 -13.49 -3.26 -9.78
C PRO A 314 -14.75 -4.12 -9.93
N SER A 315 -15.91 -3.52 -10.25
CA SER A 315 -17.19 -4.21 -10.49
C SER A 315 -17.35 -4.74 -11.90
N ASP A 316 -16.41 -4.51 -12.81
CA ASP A 316 -16.41 -5.14 -14.13
C ASP A 316 -15.89 -6.57 -14.05
N ILE A 317 -16.75 -7.45 -13.55
CA ILE A 317 -16.44 -8.85 -13.30
C ILE A 317 -16.08 -9.58 -14.60
N THR A 318 -16.66 -9.19 -15.72
CA THR A 318 -16.36 -9.76 -17.03
C THR A 318 -14.93 -9.47 -17.46
N ARG A 319 -14.50 -8.21 -17.36
CA ARG A 319 -13.12 -7.84 -17.67
C ARG A 319 -12.11 -8.47 -16.72
N LEU A 320 -12.44 -8.57 -15.43
CA LEU A 320 -11.60 -9.28 -14.46
C LEU A 320 -11.48 -10.77 -14.81
N ARG A 321 -12.59 -11.44 -15.18
CA ARG A 321 -12.59 -12.84 -15.66
C ARG A 321 -11.70 -12.98 -16.90
N ASP A 322 -11.87 -12.12 -17.89
CA ASP A 322 -11.09 -12.18 -19.15
C ASP A 322 -9.59 -12.01 -18.87
N ALA A 323 -9.22 -11.10 -17.97
CA ALA A 323 -7.84 -10.94 -17.52
C ALA A 323 -7.30 -12.19 -16.80
N ILE A 324 -8.11 -12.84 -15.92
CA ILE A 324 -7.71 -14.10 -15.29
C ILE A 324 -7.51 -15.20 -16.34
N GLN A 325 -8.43 -15.34 -17.31
CA GLN A 325 -8.32 -16.32 -18.38
C GLN A 325 -7.09 -16.05 -19.25
N PHE A 326 -6.83 -14.79 -19.61
CA PHE A 326 -5.67 -14.38 -20.40
C PHE A 326 -4.36 -14.82 -19.72
N TRP A 327 -4.21 -14.57 -18.42
CA TRP A 327 -3.02 -14.92 -17.65
C TRP A 327 -3.02 -16.36 -17.13
N SER A 328 -4.08 -17.15 -17.37
CA SER A 328 -4.11 -18.58 -17.05
C SER A 328 -3.23 -19.41 -18.00
N ASP A 329 -2.86 -18.88 -19.16
CA ASP A 329 -1.93 -19.50 -20.09
C ASP A 329 -0.50 -19.50 -19.53
N VAL A 330 0.10 -20.69 -19.36
CA VAL A 330 1.44 -20.86 -18.78
C VAL A 330 2.51 -20.27 -19.68
N SER A 331 2.43 -20.51 -20.99
CA SER A 331 3.44 -20.02 -21.95
C SER A 331 3.51 -18.51 -21.97
N ARG A 332 2.36 -17.84 -21.82
CA ARG A 332 2.27 -16.39 -21.72
C ARG A 332 2.93 -15.86 -20.47
N ARG A 333 2.64 -16.46 -19.30
CA ARG A 333 3.28 -16.06 -18.04
C ARG A 333 4.79 -16.24 -18.09
N ASP A 334 5.27 -17.37 -18.64
CA ASP A 334 6.69 -17.66 -18.71
C ASP A 334 7.41 -16.68 -19.65
N SER A 335 6.81 -16.36 -20.80
CA SER A 335 7.35 -15.37 -21.74
C SER A 335 7.37 -13.95 -21.17
N ALA A 336 6.39 -13.57 -20.34
CA ALA A 336 6.30 -12.24 -19.75
C ALA A 336 7.19 -12.06 -18.50
N ARG A 337 7.60 -13.15 -17.83
CA ARG A 337 8.24 -13.10 -16.51
C ARG A 337 9.44 -12.19 -16.43
N SER A 338 10.36 -12.28 -17.39
CA SER A 338 11.57 -11.44 -17.41
C SER A 338 11.25 -9.96 -17.52
N THR A 339 10.27 -9.59 -18.34
CA THR A 339 9.81 -8.21 -18.53
C THR A 339 9.10 -7.69 -17.28
N ILE A 340 8.30 -8.53 -16.62
CA ILE A 340 7.63 -8.23 -15.35
C ILE A 340 8.66 -7.94 -14.26
N ILE A 341 9.67 -8.79 -14.10
CA ILE A 341 10.76 -8.60 -13.12
C ILE A 341 11.57 -7.34 -13.44
N ALA A 342 11.93 -7.12 -14.69
CA ALA A 342 12.66 -5.93 -15.12
C ALA A 342 11.88 -4.64 -14.85
N ARG A 343 10.54 -4.68 -14.92
CA ARG A 343 9.71 -3.54 -14.54
C ARG A 343 9.76 -3.26 -13.04
N ALA A 344 9.65 -4.30 -12.22
CA ALA A 344 9.69 -4.17 -10.76
C ALA A 344 11.05 -3.66 -10.27
N SER A 345 12.17 -4.06 -10.89
CA SER A 345 13.52 -3.65 -10.49
C SER A 345 13.79 -2.15 -10.54
N GLN A 346 12.95 -1.40 -11.25
CA GLN A 346 13.02 0.07 -11.29
C GLN A 346 12.52 0.73 -9.99
N PHE A 347 11.91 -0.04 -9.08
CA PHE A 347 11.26 0.43 -7.85
C PHE A 347 11.89 -0.18 -6.60
N ASP A 348 13.22 -0.13 -6.53
CA ASP A 348 13.96 -0.51 -5.32
C ASP A 348 13.72 0.47 -4.18
N ILE A 349 13.76 -0.04 -2.94
CA ILE A 349 13.56 0.79 -1.74
C ILE A 349 14.64 1.87 -1.61
N ALA A 350 15.87 1.60 -2.02
CA ALA A 350 16.97 2.57 -1.98
C ALA A 350 16.64 3.83 -2.79
N LYS A 351 16.05 3.67 -3.97
CA LYS A 351 15.59 4.80 -4.80
C LYS A 351 14.47 5.61 -4.14
N SER A 352 13.53 4.94 -3.47
CA SER A 352 12.45 5.61 -2.73
C SER A 352 13.00 6.39 -1.53
N VAL A 353 14.03 5.87 -0.86
CA VAL A 353 14.76 6.54 0.23
C VAL A 353 15.48 7.79 -0.30
N GLU A 354 16.27 7.65 -1.36
CA GLU A 354 17.00 8.75 -1.99
C GLU A 354 16.06 9.91 -2.38
N GLN A 355 14.97 9.61 -3.07
CA GLN A 355 13.97 10.59 -3.45
C GLN A 355 13.28 11.24 -2.25
N THR A 356 13.00 10.48 -1.18
CA THR A 356 12.41 11.01 0.05
C THR A 356 13.38 11.95 0.75
N LEU A 357 14.67 11.60 0.84
CA LEU A 357 15.71 12.45 1.42
C LEU A 357 15.89 13.75 0.62
N ALA A 358 15.82 13.70 -0.70
CA ALA A 358 15.86 14.90 -1.54
C ALA A 358 14.70 15.87 -1.22
N VAL A 359 13.48 15.34 -1.02
CA VAL A 359 12.32 16.17 -0.64
C VAL A 359 12.47 16.75 0.76
N LEU A 360 13.01 15.97 1.73
CA LEU A 360 13.27 16.44 3.09
C LEU A 360 14.33 17.54 3.10
N SER A 361 15.42 17.36 2.40
CA SER A 361 16.47 18.40 2.27
C SER A 361 15.93 19.70 1.66
N ALA A 362 15.05 19.61 0.66
CA ALA A 362 14.39 20.77 0.07
C ALA A 362 13.33 21.43 0.99
N ALA A 363 12.91 20.77 2.05
CA ALA A 363 11.99 21.33 3.03
C ALA A 363 12.71 22.00 4.19
N CYS A 364 14.00 21.67 4.45
CA CYS A 364 14.84 22.24 5.51
C CYS A 364 15.60 23.51 5.06
N GLY A 365 15.74 23.75 3.75
CA GLY A 365 16.38 24.95 3.17
C GLY A 365 15.35 25.98 2.77
#